data_d3caf9aac794c9b2c520a3f9b3778cd4
#
_entry.id   d3caf9aac794c9b2c520a3f9b3778cd4
#
_cell.length_a   1.000
_cell.length_b   1.000
_cell.length_c   1.000
_cell.angle_alpha   90.00
_cell.angle_beta   90.00
_cell.angle_gamma   90.00
#
_symmetry.space_group_name_H-M   'P 1'
#
loop_
_entity.id
_entity.type
_entity.pdbx_description
1 polymer ?
#
loop_
_entity_poly.entity_id
_entity_poly.type
_entity_poly.pdbx_seq_one_letter_code
_entity_poly.pdbx_strand_id
1 'polypeptide(L)'
;MAVVAIAFVFFLSAMVLSVHAAVVEHTFIVSQVNMTHLCKETPVIVVNGQLPGPAIEVTEGDSVVVHVINKSPYNMTIHWHGVKQQLNCWADGVPMVTQLPILPNHNFTYQFVVSEQEGTLWWHAHVPLYRATVHGVLIIRARQGVPLFPKPHKEVPIIIGEWWGIQLAYADTTSDYNSASTINGKLGDLYNCSGAMEEGYMMDVEPGKTYLLRIVNAALLSEYYLKIAGHKFTVVAADANYVSPYTTDIIAIAPGQTVDALVVANAAPGRYYMVAMPNQPPKPDFQSPVLPTRGIMQYSNTEGRSLSSDVPMSPEMPDNHDTMVSFYFHGNLTSLHPRHLLVPERLDERMFITLGLGSVCKHDRLSCKRGDGSNESTILATMNNVSFHLPPVSTSLLEAYYNNPSNVDWLQELPDMPPQVFDFTDHSLIPTGPKAERLEPTSKAALARRFRYGDVVEVVFQSTSLMQSDSNPMHLHGHDMFVLAQGQGNYDMEKDVARYNLVNPPVVNTVLVPRLGWVAVRFVADNPGIWYMHCHYEFHLTMGMVALFIVEHGPTVNTSLPSRLLDLIGTANDHFLMHGQKNGIERTLGCAVI
;
A
#
# COMPACT_ATOMS: atom_id res chain seq x y z
N MET A 1 -37.18 -49.26 34.29
CA MET A 1 -37.43 -48.22 33.27
C MET A 1 -36.65 -46.93 33.52
N ALA A 2 -35.42 -47.03 34.00
CA ALA A 2 -34.58 -45.83 34.27
C ALA A 2 -33.21 -45.85 33.53
N VAL A 3 -33.00 -46.77 32.60
CA VAL A 3 -31.71 -46.91 31.90
C VAL A 3 -31.79 -46.48 30.42
N VAL A 4 -32.98 -46.25 29.86
CA VAL A 4 -33.18 -45.85 28.44
C VAL A 4 -33.23 -44.31 28.28
N ALA A 5 -33.39 -43.55 29.36
CA ALA A 5 -33.45 -42.06 29.27
C ALA A 5 -32.08 -41.37 29.25
N ILE A 6 -30.97 -42.03 29.57
CA ILE A 6 -29.63 -41.42 29.65
C ILE A 6 -28.89 -41.49 28.31
N ALA A 7 -29.27 -42.41 27.41
CA ALA A 7 -28.61 -42.56 26.09
C ALA A 7 -29.09 -41.51 25.05
N PHE A 8 -30.22 -40.83 25.26
CA PHE A 8 -30.76 -39.84 24.33
C PHE A 8 -30.25 -38.40 24.55
N VAL A 9 -29.65 -38.12 25.73
CA VAL A 9 -29.10 -36.79 26.04
C VAL A 9 -27.65 -36.61 25.51
N PHE A 10 -26.92 -37.69 25.28
CA PHE A 10 -25.56 -37.64 24.78
C PHE A 10 -25.43 -37.58 23.24
N PHE A 11 -26.54 -37.74 22.49
CA PHE A 11 -26.51 -37.66 21.02
C PHE A 11 -26.87 -36.28 20.44
N LEU A 12 -27.26 -35.30 21.30
CA LEU A 12 -27.64 -33.95 20.86
C LEU A 12 -26.54 -32.89 21.05
N SER A 13 -25.34 -33.27 21.51
CA SER A 13 -24.29 -32.30 21.82
C SER A 13 -23.05 -32.34 20.91
N ALA A 14 -23.15 -32.99 19.75
CA ALA A 14 -22.02 -33.06 18.81
C ALA A 14 -22.41 -32.70 17.36
N MET A 15 -23.31 -31.76 17.14
CA MET A 15 -23.24 -30.94 15.95
C MET A 15 -22.25 -29.80 16.23
N VAL A 16 -20.99 -30.12 16.32
CA VAL A 16 -19.94 -29.18 15.97
C VAL A 16 -20.14 -28.89 14.49
N LEU A 17 -20.76 -27.77 14.19
CA LEU A 17 -20.71 -27.17 12.87
C LEU A 17 -19.20 -26.94 12.61
N SER A 18 -18.56 -27.92 11.99
CA SER A 18 -17.24 -27.71 11.42
C SER A 18 -17.44 -26.68 10.30
N VAL A 19 -17.24 -25.41 10.63
CA VAL A 19 -17.17 -24.34 9.64
C VAL A 19 -15.93 -24.64 8.80
N HIS A 20 -16.14 -25.27 7.65
CA HIS A 20 -15.06 -25.56 6.72
C HIS A 20 -14.61 -24.23 6.10
N ALA A 21 -13.30 -24.04 5.96
CA ALA A 21 -12.74 -22.98 5.15
C ALA A 21 -13.25 -23.15 3.70
N ALA A 22 -13.77 -22.08 3.12
CA ALA A 22 -14.20 -22.07 1.74
C ALA A 22 -13.02 -21.81 0.80
N VAL A 23 -13.18 -22.23 -0.47
CA VAL A 23 -12.32 -21.76 -1.56
C VAL A 23 -13.10 -20.70 -2.32
N VAL A 24 -12.58 -19.49 -2.34
CA VAL A 24 -13.15 -18.35 -3.06
C VAL A 24 -12.32 -18.12 -4.31
N GLU A 25 -12.95 -18.31 -5.47
CA GLU A 25 -12.27 -18.32 -6.76
C GLU A 25 -12.69 -17.11 -7.60
N HIS A 26 -11.70 -16.43 -8.18
CA HIS A 26 -11.89 -15.28 -9.06
C HIS A 26 -11.11 -15.44 -10.36
N THR A 27 -11.62 -14.85 -11.44
CA THR A 27 -10.89 -14.69 -12.70
C THR A 27 -10.71 -13.21 -12.99
N PHE A 28 -9.44 -12.77 -13.09
CA PHE A 28 -9.03 -11.43 -13.43
C PHE A 28 -8.53 -11.38 -14.87
N ILE A 29 -9.32 -10.79 -15.77
CA ILE A 29 -8.90 -10.52 -17.13
C ILE A 29 -8.32 -9.11 -17.17
N VAL A 30 -7.00 -9.02 -17.19
CA VAL A 30 -6.29 -7.73 -17.33
C VAL A 30 -6.28 -7.35 -18.80
N SER A 31 -6.92 -6.26 -19.17
CA SER A 31 -7.05 -5.85 -20.57
C SER A 31 -7.01 -4.33 -20.73
N GLN A 32 -6.69 -3.88 -21.93
CA GLN A 32 -6.77 -2.47 -22.28
C GLN A 32 -8.18 -2.12 -22.73
N VAL A 33 -8.73 -1.05 -22.19
CA VAL A 33 -10.01 -0.45 -22.61
C VAL A 33 -9.82 1.05 -22.85
N ASN A 34 -10.68 1.65 -23.63
CA ASN A 34 -10.72 3.10 -23.78
C ASN A 34 -11.71 3.70 -22.77
N MET A 35 -11.27 4.68 -21.99
CA MET A 35 -12.12 5.48 -21.10
C MET A 35 -12.03 6.95 -21.48
N THR A 36 -13.16 7.65 -21.38
CA THR A 36 -13.23 9.07 -21.72
C THR A 36 -13.46 9.88 -20.47
N HIS A 37 -12.49 10.73 -20.13
CA HIS A 37 -12.58 11.75 -19.11
C HIS A 37 -11.92 13.03 -19.60
N LEU A 38 -12.38 14.19 -19.13
CA LEU A 38 -11.82 15.49 -19.48
C LEU A 38 -11.79 15.74 -21.00
N CYS A 39 -12.83 15.29 -21.74
CA CYS A 39 -12.92 15.32 -23.21
C CYS A 39 -11.85 14.51 -23.95
N LYS A 40 -11.12 13.65 -23.28
CA LYS A 40 -10.05 12.86 -23.89
C LYS A 40 -10.30 11.37 -23.70
N GLU A 41 -10.34 10.65 -24.81
CA GLU A 41 -10.29 9.19 -24.80
C GLU A 41 -8.86 8.73 -24.53
N THR A 42 -8.69 7.91 -23.50
CA THR A 42 -7.39 7.42 -23.05
C THR A 42 -7.43 5.89 -22.96
N PRO A 43 -6.48 5.17 -23.55
CA PRO A 43 -6.35 3.73 -23.35
C PRO A 43 -5.79 3.47 -21.96
N VAL A 44 -6.52 2.70 -21.15
CA VAL A 44 -6.17 2.34 -19.78
C VAL A 44 -6.18 0.82 -19.60
N ILE A 45 -5.33 0.32 -18.72
CA ILE A 45 -5.31 -1.08 -18.34
C ILE A 45 -6.22 -1.25 -17.12
N VAL A 46 -7.14 -2.20 -17.19
CA VAL A 46 -8.12 -2.46 -16.13
C VAL A 46 -8.33 -3.96 -15.94
N VAL A 47 -9.00 -4.35 -14.86
CA VAL A 47 -9.40 -5.73 -14.60
C VAL A 47 -10.91 -5.88 -14.86
N ASN A 48 -11.26 -6.90 -15.66
CA ASN A 48 -12.65 -7.22 -16.02
C ASN A 48 -13.43 -6.02 -16.61
N GLY A 49 -12.71 -5.13 -17.31
CA GLY A 49 -13.30 -4.00 -18.02
C GLY A 49 -13.76 -2.84 -17.13
N GLN A 50 -13.38 -2.78 -15.85
CA GLN A 50 -13.87 -1.78 -14.90
C GLN A 50 -12.76 -1.13 -14.07
N LEU A 51 -13.01 0.09 -13.61
CA LEU A 51 -12.18 0.85 -12.69
C LEU A 51 -13.07 1.48 -11.59
N PRO A 52 -12.84 1.21 -10.30
CA PRO A 52 -11.91 0.20 -9.77
C PRO A 52 -12.25 -1.22 -10.23
N GLY A 53 -11.26 -2.12 -10.14
CA GLY A 53 -11.43 -3.54 -10.42
C GLY A 53 -12.34 -4.26 -9.42
N PRO A 54 -12.59 -5.58 -9.58
CA PRO A 54 -13.51 -6.34 -8.75
C PRO A 54 -13.14 -6.30 -7.25
N ALA A 55 -14.16 -6.16 -6.40
CA ALA A 55 -13.98 -6.40 -4.98
C ALA A 55 -13.85 -7.92 -4.71
N ILE A 56 -12.92 -8.29 -3.84
CA ILE A 56 -12.79 -9.65 -3.29
C ILE A 56 -13.35 -9.63 -1.88
N GLU A 57 -14.34 -10.47 -1.59
CA GLU A 57 -14.89 -10.66 -0.25
C GLU A 57 -14.68 -12.10 0.19
N VAL A 58 -14.03 -12.28 1.33
CA VAL A 58 -13.67 -13.58 1.90
C VAL A 58 -13.88 -13.59 3.40
N THR A 59 -13.89 -14.76 4.01
CA THR A 59 -13.93 -14.93 5.46
C THR A 59 -12.54 -15.36 5.95
N GLU A 60 -12.12 -14.87 7.08
CA GLU A 60 -10.86 -15.27 7.73
C GLU A 60 -10.71 -16.81 7.70
N GLY A 61 -9.54 -17.29 7.30
CA GLY A 61 -9.23 -18.72 7.10
C GLY A 61 -9.69 -19.30 5.76
N ASP A 62 -10.38 -18.56 4.89
CA ASP A 62 -10.70 -19.03 3.53
C ASP A 62 -9.46 -19.05 2.65
N SER A 63 -9.47 -19.98 1.68
CA SER A 63 -8.49 -20.01 0.59
C SER A 63 -8.98 -19.15 -0.58
N VAL A 64 -8.12 -18.25 -1.05
CA VAL A 64 -8.38 -17.38 -2.20
C VAL A 64 -7.62 -17.93 -3.40
N VAL A 65 -8.30 -18.10 -4.52
CA VAL A 65 -7.71 -18.48 -5.81
C VAL A 65 -8.05 -17.41 -6.84
N VAL A 66 -7.02 -16.79 -7.43
CA VAL A 66 -7.22 -15.76 -8.45
C VAL A 66 -6.48 -16.15 -9.73
N HIS A 67 -7.22 -16.46 -10.77
CA HIS A 67 -6.69 -16.72 -12.11
C HIS A 67 -6.50 -15.41 -12.86
N VAL A 68 -5.27 -14.92 -12.97
CA VAL A 68 -4.94 -13.71 -13.71
C VAL A 68 -4.62 -14.08 -15.15
N ILE A 69 -5.41 -13.56 -16.09
CA ILE A 69 -5.22 -13.73 -17.53
C ILE A 69 -4.80 -12.38 -18.10
N ASN A 70 -3.55 -12.24 -18.49
CA ASN A 70 -3.02 -10.99 -19.02
C ASN A 70 -3.32 -10.87 -20.53
N LYS A 71 -4.34 -10.09 -20.87
CA LYS A 71 -4.68 -9.69 -22.25
C LYS A 71 -4.18 -8.28 -22.59
N SER A 72 -3.49 -7.61 -21.66
CA SER A 72 -2.86 -6.32 -21.91
C SER A 72 -1.60 -6.48 -22.77
N PRO A 73 -1.12 -5.41 -23.43
CA PRO A 73 0.15 -5.45 -24.16
C PRO A 73 1.40 -5.37 -23.26
N TYR A 74 1.22 -5.31 -21.94
CA TYR A 74 2.30 -5.08 -20.97
C TYR A 74 2.46 -6.25 -20.02
N ASN A 75 3.66 -6.40 -19.46
CA ASN A 75 3.90 -7.31 -18.35
C ASN A 75 3.09 -6.92 -17.12
N MET A 76 2.66 -7.90 -16.33
CA MET A 76 1.78 -7.66 -15.18
C MET A 76 2.11 -8.59 -14.01
N THR A 77 1.97 -8.08 -12.80
CA THR A 77 1.84 -8.88 -11.56
C THR A 77 0.79 -8.23 -10.68
N ILE A 78 0.17 -9.01 -9.81
CA ILE A 78 -0.80 -8.52 -8.82
C ILE A 78 -0.24 -8.79 -7.43
N HIS A 79 -0.20 -7.73 -6.62
CA HIS A 79 0.13 -7.79 -5.21
C HIS A 79 -1.12 -7.70 -4.35
N TRP A 80 -1.12 -8.44 -3.26
CA TRP A 80 -2.20 -8.53 -2.27
C TRP A 80 -1.80 -7.72 -1.05
N HIS A 81 -1.96 -6.41 -1.15
CA HIS A 81 -1.43 -5.43 -0.22
C HIS A 81 -1.95 -5.66 1.21
N GLY A 82 -1.03 -5.90 2.13
CA GLY A 82 -1.30 -6.19 3.53
C GLY A 82 -1.66 -7.65 3.83
N VAL A 83 -1.86 -8.52 2.83
CA VAL A 83 -2.01 -9.95 3.07
C VAL A 83 -0.65 -10.54 3.47
N LYS A 84 -0.60 -11.21 4.62
CA LYS A 84 0.66 -11.73 5.18
C LYS A 84 1.32 -12.81 4.33
N GLN A 85 0.58 -13.48 3.45
CA GLN A 85 1.10 -14.58 2.62
C GLN A 85 1.91 -15.60 3.47
N GLN A 86 1.35 -15.98 4.63
CA GLN A 86 2.03 -16.81 5.61
C GLN A 86 2.55 -18.11 5.00
N LEU A 87 3.88 -18.31 5.02
CA LEU A 87 4.58 -19.44 4.40
C LEU A 87 4.27 -19.60 2.90
N ASN A 88 3.93 -18.51 2.21
CA ASN A 88 3.47 -18.50 0.82
C ASN A 88 4.02 -17.30 0.02
N CYS A 89 5.26 -16.89 0.30
CA CYS A 89 5.86 -15.66 -0.24
C CYS A 89 5.91 -15.61 -1.79
N TRP A 90 5.82 -16.74 -2.49
CA TRP A 90 5.77 -16.76 -3.97
C TRP A 90 4.45 -16.22 -4.56
N ALA A 91 3.39 -16.09 -3.75
CA ALA A 91 2.12 -15.48 -4.16
C ALA A 91 2.06 -13.98 -3.87
N ASP A 92 3.14 -13.36 -3.38
CA ASP A 92 3.20 -11.95 -3.00
C ASP A 92 3.10 -10.98 -4.20
N GLY A 93 3.52 -11.42 -5.39
CA GLY A 93 3.29 -10.68 -6.64
C GLY A 93 4.32 -9.60 -6.96
N VAL A 94 5.52 -9.61 -6.35
CA VAL A 94 6.58 -8.66 -6.67
C VAL A 94 7.40 -9.16 -7.86
N PRO A 95 7.42 -8.43 -9.00
CA PRO A 95 8.10 -8.88 -10.22
C PRO A 95 9.61 -9.00 -9.99
N MET A 96 10.23 -10.03 -10.54
CA MET A 96 11.64 -10.39 -10.43
C MET A 96 12.13 -10.69 -9.01
N VAL A 97 11.32 -10.45 -7.99
CA VAL A 97 11.63 -10.78 -6.58
C VAL A 97 10.97 -12.08 -6.18
N THR A 98 9.65 -12.14 -6.13
CA THR A 98 8.91 -13.34 -5.72
C THR A 98 8.43 -14.18 -6.90
N GLN A 99 8.30 -13.60 -8.08
CA GLN A 99 7.87 -14.25 -9.32
C GLN A 99 8.40 -13.54 -10.56
N LEU A 100 8.33 -14.21 -11.71
CA LEU A 100 8.48 -13.55 -13.01
C LEU A 100 7.17 -12.82 -13.40
N PRO A 101 7.26 -11.72 -14.15
CA PRO A 101 6.07 -11.04 -14.66
C PRO A 101 5.21 -11.94 -15.56
N ILE A 102 3.90 -11.78 -15.50
CA ILE A 102 2.94 -12.42 -16.38
C ILE A 102 2.99 -11.71 -17.73
N LEU A 103 3.54 -12.36 -18.74
CA LEU A 103 3.69 -11.78 -20.09
C LEU A 103 2.32 -11.58 -20.78
N PRO A 104 2.24 -10.71 -21.81
CA PRO A 104 1.07 -10.60 -22.66
C PRO A 104 0.60 -11.97 -23.20
N ASN A 105 -0.72 -12.24 -23.10
CA ASN A 105 -1.37 -13.50 -23.47
C ASN A 105 -0.97 -14.73 -22.63
N HIS A 106 -0.30 -14.53 -21.50
CA HIS A 106 -0.04 -15.57 -20.50
C HIS A 106 -0.98 -15.41 -19.30
N ASN A 107 -0.93 -16.38 -18.41
CA ASN A 107 -1.71 -16.38 -17.19
C ASN A 107 -0.86 -16.84 -16.01
N PHE A 108 -1.34 -16.52 -14.81
CA PHE A 108 -0.78 -16.96 -13.54
C PHE A 108 -1.91 -17.16 -12.54
N THR A 109 -1.83 -18.17 -11.71
CA THR A 109 -2.81 -18.41 -10.65
C THR A 109 -2.19 -18.13 -9.30
N TYR A 110 -2.72 -17.11 -8.62
CA TYR A 110 -2.42 -16.86 -7.22
C TYR A 110 -3.30 -17.72 -6.35
N GLN A 111 -2.72 -18.35 -5.34
CA GLN A 111 -3.46 -19.10 -4.33
C GLN A 111 -2.87 -18.81 -2.97
N PHE A 112 -3.70 -18.40 -2.01
CA PHE A 112 -3.28 -18.08 -0.65
C PHE A 112 -4.44 -18.25 0.34
N VAL A 113 -4.10 -18.30 1.63
CA VAL A 113 -5.07 -18.35 2.72
C VAL A 113 -5.01 -17.03 3.49
N VAL A 114 -6.17 -16.44 3.78
CA VAL A 114 -6.26 -15.25 4.63
C VAL A 114 -6.46 -15.68 6.08
N SER A 115 -5.35 -15.93 6.78
CA SER A 115 -5.37 -16.39 8.18
C SER A 115 -4.99 -15.26 9.13
N GLU A 116 -5.67 -15.22 10.28
CA GLU A 116 -5.42 -14.25 11.36
C GLU A 116 -5.48 -12.78 10.91
N GLN A 117 -6.30 -12.50 9.88
CA GLN A 117 -6.52 -11.16 9.36
C GLN A 117 -8.01 -10.90 9.15
N GLU A 118 -8.47 -9.70 9.50
CA GLU A 118 -9.86 -9.28 9.42
C GLU A 118 -9.94 -7.78 9.18
N GLY A 119 -10.75 -7.34 8.21
CA GLY A 119 -10.93 -5.92 7.90
C GLY A 119 -10.74 -5.61 6.42
N THR A 120 -10.31 -4.40 6.12
CA THR A 120 -10.13 -3.91 4.75
C THR A 120 -8.66 -3.92 4.38
N LEU A 121 -8.34 -4.70 3.36
CA LEU A 121 -7.10 -4.66 2.59
C LEU A 121 -7.43 -4.34 1.13
N TRP A 122 -6.46 -4.43 0.25
CA TRP A 122 -6.68 -4.18 -1.17
C TRP A 122 -5.68 -4.95 -2.04
N TRP A 123 -5.89 -4.95 -3.33
CA TRP A 123 -5.01 -5.57 -4.31
C TRP A 123 -4.70 -4.59 -5.43
N HIS A 124 -3.51 -4.68 -6.01
CA HIS A 124 -3.11 -3.81 -7.11
C HIS A 124 -2.01 -4.42 -7.98
N ALA A 125 -1.84 -3.87 -9.19
CA ALA A 125 -0.66 -4.17 -9.98
C ALA A 125 0.62 -3.75 -9.27
N HIS A 126 1.62 -4.63 -9.23
CA HIS A 126 2.94 -4.32 -8.71
C HIS A 126 3.95 -4.11 -9.85
N VAL A 127 3.51 -3.45 -10.89
CA VAL A 127 4.28 -3.00 -12.04
C VAL A 127 4.17 -1.48 -12.08
N PRO A 128 5.26 -0.74 -12.34
CA PRO A 128 5.26 0.71 -12.25
C PRO A 128 4.07 1.38 -12.93
N LEU A 129 3.46 2.35 -12.23
CA LEU A 129 2.33 3.19 -12.64
C LEU A 129 0.99 2.46 -12.84
N TYR A 130 0.95 1.15 -13.17
CA TYR A 130 -0.33 0.46 -13.46
C TYR A 130 -1.25 0.32 -12.26
N ARG A 131 -0.74 0.50 -11.03
CA ARG A 131 -1.57 0.60 -9.82
C ARG A 131 -2.64 1.69 -9.94
N ALA A 132 -2.39 2.76 -10.69
CA ALA A 132 -3.37 3.83 -10.91
C ALA A 132 -4.72 3.33 -11.45
N THR A 133 -4.72 2.24 -12.24
CA THR A 133 -5.94 1.74 -12.88
C THR A 133 -6.21 0.24 -12.65
N VAL A 134 -5.21 -0.50 -12.15
CA VAL A 134 -5.31 -1.93 -11.83
C VAL A 134 -5.27 -2.10 -10.33
N HIS A 135 -6.41 -1.92 -9.67
CA HIS A 135 -6.57 -2.05 -8.22
C HIS A 135 -8.01 -2.35 -7.83
N GLY A 136 -8.20 -2.89 -6.64
CA GLY A 136 -9.51 -3.14 -6.06
C GLY A 136 -9.44 -3.48 -4.58
N VAL A 137 -10.56 -3.46 -3.89
CA VAL A 137 -10.65 -3.75 -2.47
C VAL A 137 -10.63 -5.25 -2.21
N LEU A 138 -10.04 -5.66 -1.07
CA LEU A 138 -10.12 -7.00 -0.50
C LEU A 138 -10.69 -6.88 0.92
N ILE A 139 -11.85 -7.47 1.16
CA ILE A 139 -12.55 -7.41 2.44
C ILE A 139 -12.51 -8.79 3.09
N ILE A 140 -11.89 -8.88 4.25
CA ILE A 140 -11.79 -10.10 5.04
C ILE A 140 -12.79 -9.99 6.19
N ARG A 141 -13.76 -10.88 6.21
CA ARG A 141 -14.79 -10.94 7.24
C ARG A 141 -14.37 -11.82 8.39
N ALA A 142 -14.71 -11.44 9.61
CA ALA A 142 -14.53 -12.31 10.78
C ALA A 142 -15.21 -13.66 10.56
N ARG A 143 -14.53 -14.76 10.86
CA ARG A 143 -15.13 -16.09 10.83
C ARG A 143 -15.99 -16.34 12.07
N GLN A 144 -15.48 -15.92 13.22
CA GLN A 144 -16.17 -16.04 14.51
C GLN A 144 -15.82 -14.82 15.38
N GLY A 145 -16.74 -14.42 16.20
CA GLY A 145 -16.49 -13.37 17.18
C GLY A 145 -17.68 -12.44 17.39
N VAL A 146 -17.60 -11.65 18.47
CA VAL A 146 -18.53 -10.55 18.70
C VAL A 146 -17.98 -9.35 17.93
N PRO A 147 -18.78 -8.69 17.09
CA PRO A 147 -18.33 -7.49 16.42
C PRO A 147 -17.80 -6.46 17.43
N LEU A 148 -16.62 -5.92 17.16
CA LEU A 148 -15.94 -4.97 18.07
C LEU A 148 -16.52 -3.56 17.99
N PHE A 149 -17.39 -3.32 17.02
CA PHE A 149 -18.16 -2.09 16.85
C PHE A 149 -19.59 -2.42 16.45
N PRO A 150 -20.55 -1.50 16.62
CA PRO A 150 -21.94 -1.74 16.25
C PRO A 150 -22.09 -2.14 14.78
N LYS A 151 -22.92 -3.16 14.52
CA LYS A 151 -23.16 -3.63 13.14
C LYS A 151 -23.67 -2.47 12.27
N PRO A 152 -22.99 -2.12 11.19
CA PRO A 152 -23.44 -1.07 10.29
C PRO A 152 -24.71 -1.52 9.52
N HIS A 153 -25.49 -0.55 9.08
CA HIS A 153 -26.59 -0.78 8.14
C HIS A 153 -26.09 -1.26 6.80
N LYS A 154 -25.00 -0.65 6.31
CA LYS A 154 -24.34 -1.00 5.06
C LYS A 154 -22.85 -0.70 5.15
N GLU A 155 -22.06 -1.48 4.43
CA GLU A 155 -20.63 -1.24 4.21
C GLU A 155 -20.41 -0.69 2.81
N VAL A 156 -19.55 0.29 2.69
CA VAL A 156 -19.33 1.04 1.44
C VAL A 156 -17.84 1.21 1.19
N PRO A 157 -17.28 0.54 0.17
CA PRO A 157 -15.92 0.80 -0.27
C PRO A 157 -15.77 2.22 -0.85
N ILE A 158 -14.75 2.93 -0.41
CA ILE A 158 -14.35 4.26 -0.90
C ILE A 158 -12.89 4.18 -1.31
N ILE A 159 -12.64 4.06 -2.61
CA ILE A 159 -11.28 4.01 -3.15
C ILE A 159 -10.94 5.38 -3.70
N ILE A 160 -9.96 6.04 -3.08
CA ILE A 160 -9.38 7.29 -3.57
C ILE A 160 -8.27 6.92 -4.54
N GLY A 161 -8.28 7.50 -5.73
CA GLY A 161 -7.32 7.21 -6.78
C GLY A 161 -7.01 8.43 -7.63
N GLU A 162 -6.25 8.22 -8.68
CA GLU A 162 -5.79 9.25 -9.60
C GLU A 162 -6.16 8.89 -11.03
N TRP A 163 -6.61 9.87 -11.80
CA TRP A 163 -6.80 9.77 -13.24
C TRP A 163 -5.61 10.36 -13.98
N TRP A 164 -5.02 9.58 -14.85
CA TRP A 164 -3.91 9.98 -15.70
C TRP A 164 -4.40 10.14 -17.13
N GLY A 165 -4.49 11.36 -17.62
CA GLY A 165 -4.94 11.68 -18.99
C GLY A 165 -3.94 11.30 -20.07
N ILE A 166 -2.97 10.45 -19.75
CA ILE A 166 -1.95 9.90 -20.66
C ILE A 166 -1.90 8.38 -20.53
N GLN A 167 -1.36 7.72 -21.54
CA GLN A 167 -1.09 6.28 -21.45
C GLN A 167 0.09 6.04 -20.52
N LEU A 168 -0.15 5.32 -19.41
CA LEU A 168 0.82 5.13 -18.32
C LEU A 168 2.15 4.51 -18.77
N ALA A 169 2.15 3.69 -19.84
CA ALA A 169 3.37 3.14 -20.41
C ALA A 169 4.38 4.19 -20.92
N TYR A 170 3.92 5.41 -21.16
CA TYR A 170 4.74 6.52 -21.65
C TYR A 170 4.88 7.66 -20.64
N ALA A 171 4.33 7.47 -19.43
CA ALA A 171 4.46 8.47 -18.38
C ALA A 171 5.92 8.54 -17.90
N ASP A 172 6.42 9.77 -17.79
CA ASP A 172 7.71 10.03 -17.16
C ASP A 172 7.48 10.25 -15.66
N THR A 173 7.98 9.32 -14.84
CA THR A 173 7.85 9.37 -13.38
C THR A 173 8.53 10.58 -12.73
N THR A 174 9.31 11.34 -13.48
CA THR A 174 10.01 12.53 -12.96
C THR A 174 9.34 13.85 -13.32
N SER A 175 8.43 13.87 -14.27
CA SER A 175 7.84 15.11 -14.80
C SER A 175 6.33 15.07 -15.04
N ASP A 176 5.72 13.88 -15.15
CA ASP A 176 4.29 13.77 -15.39
C ASP A 176 3.49 13.69 -14.08
N TYR A 177 2.29 14.23 -14.11
CA TYR A 177 1.34 14.25 -13.00
C TYR A 177 -0.02 13.71 -13.43
N ASN A 178 -0.80 13.28 -12.45
CA ASN A 178 -2.19 12.97 -12.66
C ASN A 178 -2.96 14.20 -13.19
N SER A 179 -4.03 13.95 -13.95
CA SER A 179 -4.89 14.99 -14.51
C SER A 179 -6.08 15.32 -13.60
N ALA A 180 -6.42 14.42 -12.69
CA ALA A 180 -7.48 14.55 -11.70
C ALA A 180 -7.33 13.51 -10.59
N SER A 181 -8.00 13.74 -9.46
CA SER A 181 -8.22 12.71 -8.45
C SER A 181 -9.61 12.08 -8.65
N THR A 182 -9.82 10.88 -8.09
CA THR A 182 -11.08 10.14 -8.21
C THR A 182 -11.55 9.57 -6.88
N ILE A 183 -12.86 9.41 -6.74
CA ILE A 183 -13.48 8.53 -5.75
C ILE A 183 -14.19 7.42 -6.52
N ASN A 184 -13.79 6.17 -6.28
CA ASN A 184 -14.31 4.99 -6.99
C ASN A 184 -14.28 5.15 -8.52
N GLY A 185 -13.18 5.73 -9.06
CA GLY A 185 -12.98 5.93 -10.48
C GLY A 185 -13.76 7.12 -11.10
N LYS A 186 -14.52 7.89 -10.29
CA LYS A 186 -15.29 9.05 -10.72
C LYS A 186 -14.56 10.34 -10.36
N LEU A 187 -14.49 11.29 -11.32
CA LEU A 187 -13.77 12.55 -11.16
C LEU A 187 -14.52 13.59 -10.31
N GLY A 188 -15.85 13.62 -10.44
CA GLY A 188 -16.68 14.59 -9.74
C GLY A 188 -16.84 15.92 -10.49
N ASP A 189 -17.79 16.71 -10.01
CA ASP A 189 -18.28 17.94 -10.63
C ASP A 189 -17.35 19.17 -10.49
N LEU A 190 -16.13 18.97 -9.98
CA LEU A 190 -15.05 19.96 -10.06
C LEU A 190 -14.43 20.03 -11.47
N TYR A 191 -14.65 18.99 -12.25
CA TYR A 191 -14.12 18.85 -13.60
C TYR A 191 -15.26 18.94 -14.62
N ASN A 192 -14.97 19.49 -15.79
CA ASN A 192 -15.95 19.58 -16.87
C ASN A 192 -15.32 19.23 -18.22
N CYS A 193 -16.17 18.77 -19.11
CA CYS A 193 -15.85 18.51 -20.50
C CYS A 193 -16.81 19.29 -21.37
N SER A 194 -16.33 20.32 -22.10
CA SER A 194 -17.14 21.15 -23.01
C SER A 194 -18.43 21.70 -22.38
N GLY A 195 -18.36 22.05 -21.08
CA GLY A 195 -19.50 22.58 -20.33
C GLY A 195 -20.37 21.51 -19.65
N ALA A 196 -20.14 20.21 -19.90
CA ALA A 196 -20.77 19.14 -19.16
C ALA A 196 -19.85 18.75 -17.97
N MET A 197 -20.40 18.71 -16.75
CA MET A 197 -19.66 18.28 -15.56
C MET A 197 -19.37 16.80 -15.64
N GLU A 198 -18.17 16.40 -15.17
CA GLU A 198 -17.84 15.00 -14.97
C GLU A 198 -18.72 14.37 -13.88
N GLU A 199 -19.01 13.09 -14.05
CA GLU A 199 -19.81 12.34 -13.08
C GLU A 199 -19.04 12.17 -11.75
N GLY A 200 -19.71 12.48 -10.63
CA GLY A 200 -19.21 12.27 -9.29
C GLY A 200 -19.70 10.95 -8.68
N TYR A 201 -18.94 10.40 -7.73
CA TYR A 201 -19.40 9.29 -6.93
C TYR A 201 -20.62 9.70 -6.08
N MET A 202 -21.66 8.86 -6.04
CA MET A 202 -22.87 9.12 -5.26
C MET A 202 -23.13 7.99 -4.29
N MET A 203 -23.36 8.35 -3.01
CA MET A 203 -23.68 7.44 -1.93
C MET A 203 -25.05 7.81 -1.34
N ASP A 204 -26.04 6.96 -1.55
CA ASP A 204 -27.35 7.13 -0.95
C ASP A 204 -27.34 6.61 0.50
N VAL A 205 -27.91 7.41 1.41
CA VAL A 205 -28.01 7.08 2.83
C VAL A 205 -29.42 7.30 3.36
N GLU A 206 -29.83 6.46 4.32
CA GLU A 206 -31.07 6.58 5.06
C GLU A 206 -30.84 7.35 6.36
N PRO A 207 -31.73 8.31 6.72
CA PRO A 207 -31.61 9.04 7.97
C PRO A 207 -31.52 8.13 9.20
N GLY A 208 -30.61 8.45 10.10
CA GLY A 208 -30.38 7.74 11.35
C GLY A 208 -29.62 6.40 11.22
N LYS A 209 -29.26 5.98 10.02
CA LYS A 209 -28.49 4.74 9.82
C LYS A 209 -27.00 4.99 9.93
N THR A 210 -26.27 3.93 10.32
CA THR A 210 -24.81 3.93 10.42
C THR A 210 -24.21 3.18 9.24
N TYR A 211 -23.23 3.76 8.59
CA TYR A 211 -22.51 3.20 7.45
C TYR A 211 -21.06 2.94 7.84
N LEU A 212 -20.48 1.83 7.40
CA LEU A 212 -19.06 1.58 7.51
C LEU A 212 -18.42 1.94 6.16
N LEU A 213 -17.62 2.98 6.14
CA LEU A 213 -16.80 3.32 4.98
C LEU A 213 -15.49 2.55 5.06
N ARG A 214 -15.20 1.77 4.02
CA ARG A 214 -13.96 1.03 3.84
C ARG A 214 -13.07 1.81 2.87
N ILE A 215 -12.23 2.67 3.43
CA ILE A 215 -11.49 3.69 2.70
C ILE A 215 -10.12 3.14 2.33
N VAL A 216 -9.76 3.25 1.06
CA VAL A 216 -8.46 2.83 0.49
C VAL A 216 -7.84 4.00 -0.24
N ASN A 217 -6.57 4.28 -0.03
CA ASN A 217 -5.82 5.19 -0.89
C ASN A 217 -4.99 4.39 -1.91
N ALA A 218 -5.49 4.31 -3.15
CA ALA A 218 -4.85 3.63 -4.27
C ALA A 218 -4.03 4.59 -5.18
N ALA A 219 -3.87 5.85 -4.78
CA ALA A 219 -3.12 6.85 -5.54
C ALA A 219 -1.64 6.48 -5.69
N LEU A 220 -1.01 7.01 -6.72
CA LEU A 220 0.43 6.86 -6.94
C LEU A 220 1.25 7.89 -6.15
N LEU A 221 0.75 9.13 -6.05
CA LEU A 221 1.55 10.29 -5.67
C LEU A 221 1.08 11.00 -4.41
N SER A 222 -0.21 10.89 -4.03
CA SER A 222 -0.77 11.83 -3.07
C SER A 222 -1.33 11.15 -1.82
N GLU A 223 -0.98 11.69 -0.67
CA GLU A 223 -1.75 11.56 0.55
C GLU A 223 -3.01 12.43 0.45
N TYR A 224 -4.12 11.98 1.02
CA TYR A 224 -5.39 12.70 0.94
C TYR A 224 -5.98 13.01 2.30
N TYR A 225 -6.61 14.20 2.37
CA TYR A 225 -7.57 14.57 3.41
C TYR A 225 -8.98 14.32 2.90
N LEU A 226 -9.74 13.45 3.62
CA LEU A 226 -11.12 13.13 3.30
C LEU A 226 -12.05 13.71 4.37
N LYS A 227 -13.05 14.51 3.94
CA LYS A 227 -14.12 15.04 4.80
C LYS A 227 -15.49 14.86 4.14
N ILE A 228 -16.51 14.69 4.97
CA ILE A 228 -17.91 14.72 4.54
C ILE A 228 -18.60 15.89 5.25
N ALA A 229 -19.18 16.82 4.49
CA ALA A 229 -19.86 17.98 5.09
C ALA A 229 -20.91 17.54 6.13
N GLY A 230 -20.91 18.16 7.28
CA GLY A 230 -21.89 17.91 8.34
C GLY A 230 -21.78 16.54 9.05
N HIS A 231 -20.77 15.72 8.76
CA HIS A 231 -20.62 14.39 9.35
C HIS A 231 -19.25 14.21 10.00
N LYS A 232 -19.21 13.30 10.96
CA LYS A 232 -17.96 12.85 11.61
C LYS A 232 -17.73 11.38 11.31
N PHE A 233 -16.46 11.02 11.30
CA PHE A 233 -15.99 9.64 11.23
C PHE A 233 -15.71 9.12 12.64
N THR A 234 -16.04 7.85 12.89
CA THR A 234 -15.48 7.09 14.01
C THR A 234 -14.61 6.00 13.42
N VAL A 235 -13.30 6.22 13.43
CA VAL A 235 -12.31 5.25 12.94
C VAL A 235 -12.33 4.04 13.86
N VAL A 236 -12.43 2.84 13.30
CA VAL A 236 -12.51 1.56 14.02
C VAL A 236 -11.44 0.56 13.61
N ALA A 237 -10.82 0.74 12.41
CA ALA A 237 -9.68 -0.06 11.98
C ALA A 237 -8.77 0.74 11.04
N ALA A 238 -7.49 0.37 11.00
CA ALA A 238 -6.48 0.83 10.06
C ALA A 238 -5.67 -0.39 9.59
N ASP A 239 -5.44 -0.53 8.27
CA ASP A 239 -4.71 -1.63 7.65
C ASP A 239 -5.16 -3.02 8.16
N ALA A 240 -6.49 -3.24 8.19
CA ALA A 240 -7.13 -4.45 8.68
C ALA A 240 -6.84 -4.81 10.16
N ASN A 241 -6.38 -3.85 10.95
CA ASN A 241 -6.18 -3.99 12.39
C ASN A 241 -7.13 -3.06 13.15
N TYR A 242 -7.83 -3.58 14.16
CA TYR A 242 -8.77 -2.79 14.95
C TYR A 242 -8.06 -1.75 15.81
N VAL A 243 -8.61 -0.53 15.80
CA VAL A 243 -8.17 0.58 16.64
C VAL A 243 -9.22 0.95 17.66
N SER A 244 -8.80 1.54 18.76
CA SER A 244 -9.71 2.17 19.72
C SER A 244 -10.55 3.21 18.99
N PRO A 245 -11.89 3.22 19.16
CA PRO A 245 -12.74 4.13 18.40
C PRO A 245 -12.30 5.59 18.52
N TYR A 246 -11.87 6.18 17.41
CA TYR A 246 -11.37 7.55 17.33
C TYR A 246 -12.32 8.41 16.49
N THR A 247 -12.98 9.38 17.12
CA THR A 247 -13.92 10.26 16.43
C THR A 247 -13.23 11.53 15.94
N THR A 248 -13.34 11.77 14.64
CA THR A 248 -12.74 12.91 13.94
C THR A 248 -13.67 13.44 12.85
N ASP A 249 -13.45 14.64 12.35
CA ASP A 249 -14.13 15.17 11.16
C ASP A 249 -13.30 15.04 9.87
N ILE A 250 -12.09 14.50 9.98
CA ILE A 250 -11.17 14.34 8.86
C ILE A 250 -10.42 13.02 8.96
N ILE A 251 -10.22 12.37 7.82
CA ILE A 251 -9.32 11.24 7.67
C ILE A 251 -8.13 11.70 6.83
N ALA A 252 -6.91 11.44 7.32
CA ALA A 252 -5.68 11.56 6.57
C ALA A 252 -5.22 10.15 6.17
N ILE A 253 -5.01 9.91 4.88
CA ILE A 253 -4.70 8.58 4.37
C ILE A 253 -3.65 8.66 3.25
N ALA A 254 -2.52 7.99 3.47
CA ALA A 254 -1.42 7.92 2.51
C ALA A 254 -1.57 6.74 1.54
N PRO A 255 -0.92 6.76 0.37
CA PRO A 255 -0.93 5.63 -0.56
C PRO A 255 -0.53 4.32 0.13
N GLY A 256 -1.30 3.28 -0.13
CA GLY A 256 -1.13 1.96 0.50
C GLY A 256 -2.01 1.74 1.72
N GLN A 257 -2.35 2.78 2.47
CA GLN A 257 -3.13 2.65 3.70
C GLN A 257 -4.60 2.35 3.44
N THR A 258 -5.23 1.68 4.42
CA THR A 258 -6.68 1.52 4.51
C THR A 258 -7.20 2.01 5.87
N VAL A 259 -8.41 2.55 5.88
CA VAL A 259 -9.10 3.01 7.09
C VAL A 259 -10.57 2.58 7.06
N ASP A 260 -11.02 1.90 8.10
CA ASP A 260 -12.42 1.59 8.30
C ASP A 260 -13.04 2.59 9.29
N ALA A 261 -14.07 3.32 8.84
CA ALA A 261 -14.69 4.36 9.64
C ALA A 261 -16.23 4.29 9.61
N LEU A 262 -16.84 4.37 10.78
CA LEU A 262 -18.29 4.49 10.92
C LEU A 262 -18.71 5.95 10.69
N VAL A 263 -19.77 6.12 9.90
CA VAL A 263 -20.46 7.41 9.69
C VAL A 263 -21.92 7.24 9.99
N VAL A 264 -22.47 8.08 10.87
CA VAL A 264 -23.90 8.10 11.18
C VAL A 264 -24.57 9.16 10.29
N ALA A 265 -25.59 8.76 9.55
CA ALA A 265 -26.38 9.66 8.73
C ALA A 265 -27.40 10.43 9.59
N ASN A 266 -26.92 11.35 10.44
CA ASN A 266 -27.71 12.09 11.42
C ASN A 266 -27.80 13.59 11.13
N ALA A 267 -27.34 14.03 9.96
CA ALA A 267 -27.54 15.41 9.50
C ALA A 267 -28.98 15.62 8.97
N ALA A 268 -29.36 16.88 8.73
CA ALA A 268 -30.64 17.19 8.09
C ALA A 268 -30.74 16.54 6.70
N PRO A 269 -31.93 16.09 6.28
CA PRO A 269 -32.09 15.56 4.92
C PRO A 269 -31.58 16.55 3.86
N GLY A 270 -30.68 16.08 2.98
CA GLY A 270 -30.00 16.94 2.00
C GLY A 270 -28.91 16.21 1.25
N ARG A 271 -28.09 16.98 0.57
CA ARG A 271 -26.92 16.52 -0.18
C ARG A 271 -25.64 17.12 0.44
N TYR A 272 -24.63 16.30 0.63
CA TYR A 272 -23.40 16.66 1.31
C TYR A 272 -22.19 16.21 0.48
N TYR A 273 -21.29 17.13 0.18
CA TYR A 273 -20.05 16.73 -0.51
C TYR A 273 -19.16 15.91 0.42
N MET A 274 -18.65 14.82 -0.15
CA MET A 274 -17.50 14.04 0.31
C MET A 274 -16.30 14.53 -0.51
N VAL A 275 -15.35 15.21 0.12
CA VAL A 275 -14.20 15.82 -0.57
C VAL A 275 -12.93 15.07 -0.21
N ALA A 276 -12.21 14.59 -1.22
CA ALA A 276 -10.84 14.10 -1.10
C ALA A 276 -9.89 15.15 -1.69
N MET A 277 -9.03 15.72 -0.86
CA MET A 277 -8.08 16.79 -1.22
C MET A 277 -6.65 16.28 -1.00
N PRO A 278 -5.79 16.27 -2.04
CA PRO A 278 -4.38 15.92 -1.86
C PRO A 278 -3.67 16.96 -0.99
N ASN A 279 -2.86 16.47 -0.05
CA ASN A 279 -1.95 17.32 0.69
C ASN A 279 -0.57 17.33 0.03
N GLN A 280 0.25 18.30 0.36
CA GLN A 280 1.62 18.42 -0.11
C GLN A 280 2.47 19.25 0.85
N PRO A 281 3.81 19.14 0.77
CA PRO A 281 4.70 19.93 1.61
C PRO A 281 4.48 21.45 1.40
N PRO A 282 4.74 22.27 2.41
CA PRO A 282 4.71 23.72 2.25
C PRO A 282 5.88 24.22 1.40
N LYS A 283 5.71 25.40 0.79
CA LYS A 283 6.81 26.07 0.08
C LYS A 283 8.02 26.31 1.03
N PRO A 284 9.26 26.25 0.55
CA PRO A 284 9.68 26.31 -0.86
C PRO A 284 9.82 24.95 -1.55
N ASP A 285 9.35 23.87 -0.98
CA ASP A 285 9.45 22.54 -1.56
C ASP A 285 8.73 22.48 -2.92
N PHE A 286 9.02 21.45 -3.68
CA PHE A 286 8.39 21.23 -4.97
C PHE A 286 6.86 21.12 -4.82
N GLN A 287 6.12 21.75 -5.70
CA GLN A 287 4.65 21.80 -5.64
C GLN A 287 4.05 21.08 -6.85
N SER A 288 3.24 20.05 -6.58
CA SER A 288 2.41 19.39 -7.58
C SER A 288 1.10 20.16 -7.77
N PRO A 289 0.39 19.96 -8.88
CA PRO A 289 -0.96 20.47 -9.01
C PRO A 289 -1.88 19.87 -7.94
N VAL A 290 -2.62 20.71 -7.20
CA VAL A 290 -3.63 20.25 -6.24
C VAL A 290 -4.93 20.00 -6.98
N LEU A 291 -5.30 18.76 -7.17
CA LEU A 291 -6.44 18.33 -7.96
C LEU A 291 -7.43 17.55 -7.06
N PRO A 292 -8.26 18.24 -6.26
CA PRO A 292 -9.23 17.57 -5.40
C PRO A 292 -10.33 16.91 -6.24
N THR A 293 -10.99 15.91 -5.63
CA THR A 293 -12.22 15.32 -6.16
C THR A 293 -13.32 15.36 -5.13
N ARG A 294 -14.56 15.26 -5.58
CA ARG A 294 -15.71 15.20 -4.68
C ARG A 294 -16.80 14.26 -5.18
N GLY A 295 -17.31 13.46 -4.24
CA GLY A 295 -18.55 12.71 -4.37
C GLY A 295 -19.66 13.36 -3.56
N ILE A 296 -20.84 12.76 -3.57
CA ILE A 296 -22.03 13.24 -2.86
C ILE A 296 -22.57 12.12 -1.96
N MET A 297 -22.73 12.42 -0.67
CA MET A 297 -23.61 11.67 0.21
C MET A 297 -25.00 12.29 0.14
N GLN A 298 -25.99 11.51 -0.30
CA GLN A 298 -27.36 11.96 -0.52
C GLN A 298 -28.32 11.22 0.42
N TYR A 299 -29.11 11.97 1.17
CA TYR A 299 -30.15 11.39 2.00
C TYR A 299 -31.32 10.91 1.15
N SER A 300 -31.76 9.68 1.36
CA SER A 300 -32.97 9.15 0.75
C SER A 300 -34.19 9.95 1.21
N ASN A 301 -35.06 10.27 0.27
CA ASN A 301 -36.20 11.12 0.53
C ASN A 301 -37.35 10.34 1.15
N THR A 302 -37.64 10.58 2.43
CA THR A 302 -38.80 10.01 3.11
C THR A 302 -40.11 10.76 2.86
N GLU A 303 -40.08 11.97 2.25
CA GLU A 303 -41.24 12.86 2.09
C GLU A 303 -41.61 13.21 0.64
N GLY A 304 -41.08 12.51 -0.37
CA GLY A 304 -41.45 12.76 -1.78
C GLY A 304 -40.91 14.06 -2.39
N ARG A 305 -39.99 14.77 -1.72
CA ARG A 305 -39.33 15.98 -2.21
C ARG A 305 -38.14 15.60 -3.08
N SER A 306 -38.08 16.07 -4.31
CA SER A 306 -36.89 15.88 -5.15
C SER A 306 -35.73 16.71 -4.60
N LEU A 307 -34.71 16.05 -4.04
CA LEU A 307 -33.48 16.69 -3.57
C LEU A 307 -32.49 16.96 -4.71
N SER A 308 -32.84 16.58 -5.94
CA SER A 308 -31.92 16.66 -7.09
C SER A 308 -31.53 18.08 -7.50
N SER A 309 -32.31 19.10 -7.07
CA SER A 309 -32.04 20.50 -7.36
C SER A 309 -31.26 21.25 -6.27
N ASP A 310 -31.07 20.64 -5.10
CA ASP A 310 -30.39 21.31 -3.98
C ASP A 310 -28.87 21.26 -4.19
N VAL A 311 -28.21 22.40 -4.03
CA VAL A 311 -26.75 22.49 -4.06
C VAL A 311 -26.18 21.74 -2.85
N PRO A 312 -25.27 20.77 -3.05
CA PRO A 312 -24.70 20.04 -1.94
C PRO A 312 -23.90 20.94 -0.99
N MET A 313 -24.00 20.70 0.32
CA MET A 313 -23.20 21.39 1.32
C MET A 313 -21.73 20.94 1.20
N SER A 314 -20.79 21.89 1.21
CA SER A 314 -19.36 21.63 1.18
C SER A 314 -18.76 21.63 2.58
N PRO A 315 -17.79 20.71 2.90
CA PRO A 315 -17.02 20.81 4.12
C PRO A 315 -15.98 21.94 4.01
N GLU A 316 -15.61 22.50 5.14
CA GLU A 316 -14.41 23.32 5.23
C GLU A 316 -13.18 22.39 5.30
N MET A 317 -12.32 22.48 4.28
CA MET A 317 -11.10 21.68 4.19
C MET A 317 -9.95 22.42 4.89
N PRO A 318 -8.97 21.71 5.50
CA PRO A 318 -7.75 22.34 5.99
C PRO A 318 -6.93 22.89 4.80
N ASP A 319 -5.90 23.69 5.12
CA ASP A 319 -4.89 24.02 4.13
C ASP A 319 -4.19 22.75 3.64
N ASN A 320 -4.04 22.60 2.33
CA ASN A 320 -3.39 21.44 1.74
C ASN A 320 -1.89 21.33 2.09
N HIS A 321 -1.27 22.39 2.62
CA HIS A 321 0.10 22.39 3.14
C HIS A 321 0.17 22.16 4.66
N ASP A 322 -0.95 22.00 5.35
CA ASP A 322 -0.98 21.70 6.78
C ASP A 322 -0.76 20.20 7.02
N THR A 323 0.50 19.79 6.96
CA THR A 323 0.91 18.40 7.19
C THR A 323 0.74 17.94 8.64
N MET A 324 0.49 18.87 9.58
CA MET A 324 0.24 18.53 10.98
C MET A 324 -1.12 17.84 11.18
N VAL A 325 -2.08 18.07 10.31
CA VAL A 325 -3.37 17.33 10.29
C VAL A 325 -3.10 15.83 10.18
N SER A 326 -2.28 15.44 9.23
CA SER A 326 -1.86 14.03 9.03
C SER A 326 -1.07 13.51 10.23
N PHE A 327 -0.10 14.28 10.71
CA PHE A 327 0.72 13.91 11.86
C PHE A 327 -0.14 13.57 13.09
N TYR A 328 -1.11 14.43 13.43
CA TYR A 328 -2.01 14.18 14.55
C TYR A 328 -3.02 13.07 14.29
N PHE A 329 -3.52 12.92 13.06
CA PHE A 329 -4.43 11.83 12.74
C PHE A 329 -3.78 10.48 13.02
N HIS A 330 -2.58 10.22 12.47
CA HIS A 330 -1.86 8.96 12.68
C HIS A 330 -1.39 8.79 14.14
N GLY A 331 -0.98 9.86 14.79
CA GLY A 331 -0.52 9.86 16.19
C GLY A 331 -1.62 9.58 17.22
N ASN A 332 -2.89 9.76 16.85
CA ASN A 332 -4.03 9.50 17.74
C ASN A 332 -4.58 8.07 17.63
N LEU A 333 -4.11 7.27 16.69
CA LEU A 333 -4.53 5.88 16.56
C LEU A 333 -3.87 5.03 17.65
N THR A 334 -4.67 4.15 18.28
CA THR A 334 -4.18 3.15 19.24
C THR A 334 -4.87 1.82 19.00
N SER A 335 -4.19 0.71 19.24
CA SER A 335 -4.78 -0.62 19.06
C SER A 335 -5.92 -0.89 20.04
N LEU A 336 -6.99 -1.52 19.57
CA LEU A 336 -8.11 -1.97 20.40
C LEU A 336 -7.81 -3.28 21.13
N HIS A 337 -6.88 -4.10 20.64
CA HIS A 337 -6.57 -5.44 21.17
C HIS A 337 -5.18 -5.57 21.76
N PRO A 338 -4.92 -5.03 22.95
CA PRO A 338 -3.63 -5.25 23.60
C PRO A 338 -3.39 -6.69 24.05
N ARG A 339 -4.43 -7.57 24.08
CA ARG A 339 -4.32 -8.91 24.68
C ARG A 339 -3.74 -9.99 23.78
N HIS A 340 -3.76 -9.84 22.47
CA HIS A 340 -3.30 -10.85 21.51
C HIS A 340 -2.03 -10.46 20.76
N LEU A 341 -1.71 -9.18 20.69
CA LEU A 341 -0.51 -8.65 20.05
C LEU A 341 0.26 -7.82 21.10
N LEU A 342 0.98 -8.49 21.97
CA LEU A 342 1.89 -7.79 22.88
C LEU A 342 3.10 -7.32 22.07
N VAL A 343 3.46 -6.05 22.27
CA VAL A 343 4.73 -5.55 21.72
C VAL A 343 5.86 -6.38 22.32
N PRO A 344 6.69 -7.05 21.52
CA PRO A 344 7.80 -7.82 22.06
C PRO A 344 8.75 -6.92 22.84
N GLU A 345 9.06 -7.29 24.07
CA GLU A 345 10.01 -6.53 24.92
C GLU A 345 11.46 -6.78 24.52
N ARG A 346 11.76 -8.03 24.12
CA ARG A 346 13.09 -8.40 23.63
C ARG A 346 13.33 -7.68 22.30
N LEU A 347 14.53 -7.19 22.10
CA LEU A 347 15.00 -6.60 20.86
C LEU A 347 16.25 -7.34 20.40
N ASP A 348 16.21 -7.86 19.17
CA ASP A 348 17.32 -8.59 18.57
C ASP A 348 18.11 -7.71 17.61
N GLU A 349 17.41 -6.87 16.83
CA GLU A 349 18.03 -5.96 15.88
C GLU A 349 17.41 -4.57 15.93
N ARG A 350 18.24 -3.55 15.69
CA ARG A 350 17.83 -2.16 15.56
C ARG A 350 18.47 -1.54 14.33
N MET A 351 17.65 -0.88 13.53
CA MET A 351 18.07 -0.15 12.35
C MET A 351 17.59 1.30 12.42
N PHE A 352 18.46 2.22 12.02
CA PHE A 352 18.10 3.62 11.79
C PHE A 352 18.26 3.92 10.29
N ILE A 353 17.13 4.10 9.60
CA ILE A 353 17.07 4.24 8.15
C ILE A 353 16.68 5.67 7.78
N THR A 354 17.60 6.38 7.16
CA THR A 354 17.30 7.68 6.56
C THR A 354 16.71 7.50 5.17
N LEU A 355 15.66 8.28 4.90
CA LEU A 355 15.01 8.37 3.60
C LEU A 355 15.48 9.65 2.93
N GLY A 356 16.04 9.55 1.74
CA GLY A 356 16.64 10.70 1.10
C GLY A 356 16.67 10.60 -0.43
N LEU A 357 17.04 11.70 -1.08
CA LEU A 357 17.41 11.73 -2.48
C LEU A 357 18.92 11.80 -2.62
N GLY A 358 19.43 11.10 -3.60
CA GLY A 358 20.83 11.15 -3.98
C GLY A 358 21.01 11.23 -5.48
N SER A 359 22.24 11.21 -5.97
CA SER A 359 22.50 11.23 -7.41
C SER A 359 23.62 10.28 -7.80
N VAL A 360 23.46 9.63 -8.94
CA VAL A 360 24.49 8.79 -9.58
C VAL A 360 24.84 9.32 -10.96
N CYS A 361 26.08 9.14 -11.38
CA CYS A 361 26.48 9.45 -12.73
C CYS A 361 25.84 8.48 -13.72
N LYS A 362 25.35 9.00 -14.86
CA LYS A 362 24.86 8.15 -15.96
C LYS A 362 26.01 7.35 -16.58
N HIS A 363 25.65 6.19 -17.13
CA HIS A 363 26.60 5.31 -17.81
C HIS A 363 27.77 4.86 -16.92
N ASP A 364 27.51 4.67 -15.61
CA ASP A 364 28.48 4.18 -14.61
C ASP A 364 29.81 4.98 -14.56
N ARG A 365 29.77 6.25 -14.93
CA ARG A 365 30.92 7.14 -14.81
C ARG A 365 31.25 7.37 -13.32
N LEU A 366 32.52 7.31 -12.99
CA LEU A 366 33.02 7.57 -11.63
C LEU A 366 32.89 9.04 -11.20
N SER A 367 32.84 9.96 -12.18
CA SER A 367 32.75 11.41 -11.95
C SER A 367 31.90 12.08 -13.01
N CYS A 368 31.01 12.96 -12.57
CA CYS A 368 30.14 13.80 -13.39
C CYS A 368 29.68 15.00 -12.57
N LYS A 369 29.05 15.98 -13.22
CA LYS A 369 28.27 16.98 -12.50
C LYS A 369 27.02 16.32 -11.93
N ARG A 370 26.84 16.37 -10.63
CA ARG A 370 25.73 15.74 -9.91
C ARG A 370 24.73 16.79 -9.45
N GLY A 371 23.45 16.49 -9.65
CA GLY A 371 22.35 17.28 -9.09
C GLY A 371 22.13 18.67 -9.69
N ASP A 372 22.80 19.03 -10.76
CA ASP A 372 22.70 20.37 -11.39
C ASP A 372 21.68 20.42 -12.56
N GLY A 373 20.88 19.36 -12.74
CA GLY A 373 19.99 19.24 -13.90
C GLY A 373 20.71 18.95 -15.21
N SER A 374 22.05 18.72 -15.18
CA SER A 374 22.78 18.27 -16.37
C SER A 374 22.34 16.86 -16.76
N ASN A 375 22.45 16.54 -18.05
CA ASN A 375 22.19 15.18 -18.54
C ASN A 375 23.25 14.14 -18.08
N GLU A 376 24.14 14.49 -17.15
CA GLU A 376 25.24 13.65 -16.71
C GLU A 376 24.93 12.78 -15.50
N SER A 377 23.94 13.18 -14.67
CA SER A 377 23.52 12.42 -13.49
C SER A 377 22.02 12.11 -13.52
N THR A 378 21.62 11.14 -12.68
CA THR A 378 20.22 10.80 -12.42
C THR A 378 19.98 10.93 -10.92
N ILE A 379 18.87 11.56 -10.55
CA ILE A 379 18.39 11.63 -9.15
C ILE A 379 17.69 10.32 -8.82
N LEU A 380 17.99 9.77 -7.64
CA LEU A 380 17.46 8.50 -7.15
C LEU A 380 16.98 8.66 -5.71
N ALA A 381 15.99 7.89 -5.33
CA ALA A 381 15.55 7.78 -3.94
C ALA A 381 16.34 6.68 -3.22
N THR A 382 16.60 6.89 -1.92
CA THR A 382 17.56 6.08 -1.18
C THR A 382 17.09 5.70 0.22
N MET A 383 17.57 4.56 0.70
CA MET A 383 17.63 4.18 2.11
C MET A 383 19.08 4.14 2.54
N ASN A 384 19.44 4.90 3.59
CA ASN A 384 20.84 5.02 4.05
C ASN A 384 21.82 5.28 2.89
N ASN A 385 21.44 6.19 2.00
CA ASN A 385 22.25 6.66 0.86
C ASN A 385 22.50 5.61 -0.24
N VAL A 386 21.78 4.49 -0.24
CA VAL A 386 21.83 3.49 -1.30
C VAL A 386 20.46 3.39 -1.99
N SER A 387 20.47 3.44 -3.31
CA SER A 387 19.31 3.25 -4.17
C SER A 387 19.23 1.80 -4.63
N PHE A 388 18.08 1.18 -4.42
CA PHE A 388 17.87 -0.22 -4.79
C PHE A 388 17.94 -0.42 -6.32
N HIS A 389 18.65 -1.45 -6.73
CA HIS A 389 18.74 -1.86 -8.11
C HIS A 389 18.99 -3.37 -8.19
N LEU A 390 18.09 -4.09 -8.84
CA LEU A 390 18.32 -5.50 -9.16
C LEU A 390 19.21 -5.62 -10.40
N PRO A 391 20.24 -6.48 -10.39
CA PRO A 391 20.96 -6.80 -11.59
C PRO A 391 20.06 -7.57 -12.57
N PRO A 392 20.37 -7.58 -13.87
CA PRO A 392 19.66 -8.40 -14.84
C PRO A 392 19.79 -9.88 -14.47
N VAL A 393 18.66 -10.51 -14.17
CA VAL A 393 18.57 -11.94 -13.82
C VAL A 393 17.49 -12.61 -14.67
N SER A 394 17.66 -13.91 -14.93
CA SER A 394 16.71 -14.69 -15.75
C SER A 394 15.64 -15.40 -14.94
N THR A 395 15.77 -15.45 -13.62
CA THR A 395 14.86 -16.09 -12.67
C THR A 395 14.44 -15.09 -11.60
N SER A 396 13.40 -15.36 -10.83
CA SER A 396 13.09 -14.53 -9.66
C SER A 396 14.18 -14.67 -8.60
N LEU A 397 14.35 -13.64 -7.79
CA LEU A 397 15.29 -13.67 -6.67
C LEU A 397 14.98 -14.81 -5.69
N LEU A 398 13.69 -15.02 -5.42
CA LEU A 398 13.20 -16.09 -4.57
C LEU A 398 13.68 -17.47 -5.09
N GLU A 399 13.50 -17.72 -6.38
CA GLU A 399 13.95 -18.95 -7.03
C GLU A 399 15.47 -19.09 -6.98
N ALA A 400 16.20 -18.01 -7.31
CA ALA A 400 17.66 -18.01 -7.28
C ALA A 400 18.20 -18.30 -5.88
N TYR A 401 17.63 -17.67 -4.83
CA TYR A 401 18.04 -17.81 -3.43
C TYR A 401 17.80 -19.23 -2.90
N TYR A 402 16.61 -19.79 -3.13
CA TYR A 402 16.28 -21.11 -2.60
C TYR A 402 16.86 -22.27 -3.41
N ASN A 403 17.21 -22.07 -4.68
CA ASN A 403 17.96 -23.04 -5.45
C ASN A 403 19.40 -23.17 -4.93
N ASN A 404 20.06 -22.05 -4.71
CA ASN A 404 21.39 -21.97 -4.12
C ASN A 404 21.63 -20.56 -3.57
N PRO A 405 21.73 -20.38 -2.25
CA PRO A 405 21.99 -19.06 -1.65
C PRO A 405 23.23 -18.34 -2.21
N SER A 406 24.22 -19.07 -2.71
CA SER A 406 25.40 -18.45 -3.36
C SER A 406 25.08 -17.77 -4.70
N ASN A 407 23.92 -18.06 -5.33
CA ASN A 407 23.50 -17.38 -6.55
C ASN A 407 23.13 -15.90 -6.31
N VAL A 408 23.03 -15.46 -5.05
CA VAL A 408 22.66 -14.10 -4.65
C VAL A 408 23.73 -13.42 -3.81
N ASP A 409 25.00 -13.83 -3.92
CA ASP A 409 26.14 -13.23 -3.20
C ASP A 409 26.36 -11.74 -3.56
N TRP A 410 25.73 -11.26 -4.64
CA TRP A 410 25.72 -9.87 -5.05
C TRP A 410 24.75 -8.99 -4.24
N LEU A 411 23.92 -9.55 -3.35
CA LEU A 411 23.11 -8.77 -2.43
C LEU A 411 24.00 -7.99 -1.46
N GLN A 412 23.76 -6.70 -1.36
CA GLN A 412 24.45 -5.84 -0.42
C GLN A 412 23.65 -5.73 0.87
N GLU A 413 24.34 -5.85 2.00
CA GLU A 413 23.71 -5.65 3.31
C GLU A 413 23.19 -4.22 3.47
N LEU A 414 21.94 -4.06 3.92
CA LEU A 414 21.40 -2.76 4.29
C LEU A 414 22.11 -2.28 5.56
N PRO A 415 22.79 -1.12 5.54
CA PRO A 415 23.48 -0.61 6.71
C PRO A 415 22.53 -0.32 7.87
N ASP A 416 22.93 -0.63 9.11
CA ASP A 416 22.15 -0.32 10.33
C ASP A 416 21.98 1.18 10.56
N MET A 417 22.88 1.99 10.04
CA MET A 417 22.96 3.43 10.23
C MET A 417 23.33 4.11 8.90
N PRO A 418 22.90 5.35 8.69
CA PRO A 418 23.34 6.11 7.52
C PRO A 418 24.87 6.34 7.56
N PRO A 419 25.52 6.44 6.41
CA PRO A 419 26.97 6.65 6.32
C PRO A 419 27.40 8.01 6.85
N GLN A 420 26.49 8.96 6.93
CA GLN A 420 26.72 10.31 7.45
C GLN A 420 25.55 10.72 8.36
N VAL A 421 25.87 11.38 9.47
CA VAL A 421 24.90 11.96 10.38
C VAL A 421 25.04 13.48 10.31
N PHE A 422 23.93 14.16 10.04
CA PHE A 422 23.83 15.61 9.96
C PHE A 422 22.47 16.03 10.53
N ASP A 423 22.15 17.31 10.55
CA ASP A 423 20.79 17.75 10.84
C ASP A 423 19.89 17.39 9.65
N PHE A 424 19.18 16.26 9.76
CA PHE A 424 18.31 15.74 8.70
C PHE A 424 17.16 16.68 8.36
N THR A 425 16.87 17.64 9.23
CA THR A 425 15.76 18.59 9.07
C THR A 425 16.21 19.98 8.62
N ASP A 426 17.48 20.17 8.31
CA ASP A 426 17.99 21.45 7.80
C ASP A 426 17.37 21.81 6.46
N HIS A 427 16.46 22.77 6.49
CA HIS A 427 15.76 23.27 5.28
C HIS A 427 16.72 23.82 4.21
N SER A 428 17.94 24.21 4.58
CA SER A 428 18.92 24.69 3.59
C SER A 428 19.40 23.59 2.64
N LEU A 429 19.18 22.32 3.01
CA LEU A 429 19.54 21.14 2.22
C LEU A 429 18.44 20.72 1.25
N ILE A 430 17.22 21.30 1.34
CA ILE A 430 16.12 20.98 0.43
C ILE A 430 16.56 21.24 -1.02
N PRO A 431 16.49 20.25 -1.92
CA PRO A 431 16.99 20.37 -3.28
C PRO A 431 16.00 21.15 -4.16
N THR A 432 16.06 22.47 -4.11
CA THR A 432 15.24 23.38 -4.90
C THR A 432 16.10 24.16 -5.89
N GLY A 433 15.82 24.04 -7.20
CA GLY A 433 16.54 24.74 -8.24
C GLY A 433 18.07 24.53 -8.17
N PRO A 434 18.89 25.59 -8.08
CA PRO A 434 20.35 25.47 -8.04
C PRO A 434 20.90 24.68 -6.84
N LYS A 435 20.08 24.48 -5.79
CA LYS A 435 20.47 23.68 -4.61
C LYS A 435 20.44 22.18 -4.84
N ALA A 436 19.91 21.71 -5.96
CA ALA A 436 20.02 20.31 -6.37
C ALA A 436 21.48 19.79 -6.41
N GLU A 437 22.46 20.70 -6.51
CA GLU A 437 23.89 20.38 -6.41
C GLU A 437 24.28 19.79 -5.04
N ARG A 438 23.44 19.96 -4.00
CA ARG A 438 23.69 19.48 -2.64
C ARG A 438 23.21 18.05 -2.39
N LEU A 439 22.61 17.39 -3.38
CA LEU A 439 22.26 15.98 -3.25
C LEU A 439 23.51 15.14 -2.97
N GLU A 440 23.41 14.27 -1.97
CA GLU A 440 24.52 13.41 -1.62
C GLU A 440 24.85 12.43 -2.75
N PRO A 441 26.15 12.13 -2.98
CA PRO A 441 26.52 11.02 -3.83
C PRO A 441 25.91 9.73 -3.30
N THR A 442 25.27 8.96 -4.15
CA THR A 442 24.68 7.68 -3.78
C THR A 442 25.27 6.53 -4.58
N SER A 443 25.05 5.31 -4.14
CA SER A 443 25.38 4.09 -4.86
C SER A 443 24.10 3.35 -5.23
N LYS A 444 24.19 2.47 -6.24
CA LYS A 444 23.16 1.50 -6.60
C LYS A 444 23.56 0.13 -6.11
N ALA A 445 22.63 -0.57 -5.45
CA ALA A 445 22.85 -1.94 -5.04
C ALA A 445 21.51 -2.66 -4.81
N ALA A 446 21.51 -3.96 -4.86
CA ALA A 446 20.39 -4.75 -4.38
C ALA A 446 20.49 -4.90 -2.87
N LEU A 447 19.89 -3.97 -2.15
CA LEU A 447 19.89 -3.92 -0.70
C LEU A 447 19.06 -5.05 -0.11
N ALA A 448 19.63 -5.78 0.85
CA ALA A 448 18.92 -6.79 1.61
C ALA A 448 19.33 -6.77 3.08
N ARG A 449 18.41 -7.15 3.96
CA ARG A 449 18.68 -7.47 5.36
C ARG A 449 18.20 -8.87 5.66
N ARG A 450 19.01 -9.68 6.33
CA ARG A 450 18.66 -11.05 6.73
C ARG A 450 18.33 -11.09 8.20
N PHE A 451 17.21 -11.74 8.54
CA PHE A 451 16.75 -11.95 9.90
C PHE A 451 16.60 -13.43 10.17
N ARG A 452 16.92 -13.86 11.36
CA ARG A 452 16.57 -15.20 11.84
C ARG A 452 15.07 -15.26 12.12
N TYR A 453 14.50 -16.42 11.95
CA TYR A 453 13.10 -16.62 12.34
C TYR A 453 12.86 -16.25 13.81
N GLY A 454 11.90 -15.38 14.05
CA GLY A 454 11.53 -14.91 15.38
C GLY A 454 12.37 -13.75 15.93
N ASP A 455 13.29 -13.20 15.14
CA ASP A 455 14.00 -11.97 15.54
C ASP A 455 12.99 -10.82 15.68
N VAL A 456 13.12 -10.07 16.75
CA VAL A 456 12.38 -8.84 17.00
C VAL A 456 13.20 -7.67 16.49
N VAL A 457 12.67 -7.00 15.49
CA VAL A 457 13.36 -5.95 14.75
C VAL A 457 12.71 -4.60 15.01
N GLU A 458 13.50 -3.63 15.43
CA GLU A 458 13.08 -2.22 15.54
C GLU A 458 13.69 -1.42 14.41
N VAL A 459 12.85 -0.67 13.70
CA VAL A 459 13.28 0.24 12.64
C VAL A 459 12.82 1.64 12.99
N VAL A 460 13.76 2.59 12.98
CA VAL A 460 13.45 4.01 13.01
C VAL A 460 13.65 4.56 11.61
N PHE A 461 12.57 5.01 10.98
CA PHE A 461 12.64 5.72 9.72
C PHE A 461 12.73 7.22 9.99
N GLN A 462 13.72 7.88 9.39
CA GLN A 462 13.94 9.32 9.46
C GLN A 462 13.77 9.93 8.07
N SER A 463 12.74 10.75 7.88
CA SER A 463 12.64 11.61 6.71
C SER A 463 13.69 12.71 6.76
N THR A 464 14.26 13.04 5.60
CA THR A 464 15.33 14.05 5.52
C THR A 464 14.92 15.21 4.62
N SER A 465 15.52 16.36 4.81
CA SER A 465 15.35 17.53 3.93
C SER A 465 15.75 17.25 2.47
N LEU A 466 16.57 16.20 2.24
CA LEU A 466 16.94 15.75 0.90
C LEU A 466 15.76 15.13 0.13
N MET A 467 14.69 14.74 0.84
CA MET A 467 13.41 14.27 0.25
C MET A 467 12.47 15.39 -0.17
N GLN A 468 12.92 16.62 -0.27
CA GLN A 468 12.03 17.77 -0.48
C GLN A 468 10.96 17.90 0.61
N SER A 469 11.23 17.37 1.79
CA SER A 469 10.33 17.35 2.95
C SER A 469 9.01 16.62 2.75
N ASP A 470 8.92 15.67 1.82
CA ASP A 470 7.74 14.81 1.70
C ASP A 470 7.59 13.87 2.91
N SER A 471 6.36 13.51 3.24
CA SER A 471 6.07 12.33 4.05
C SER A 471 6.36 11.06 3.23
N ASN A 472 6.56 9.92 3.89
CA ASN A 472 6.90 8.68 3.20
C ASN A 472 6.06 7.51 3.75
N PRO A 473 5.08 6.99 3.02
CA PRO A 473 4.36 5.78 3.40
C PRO A 473 5.25 4.55 3.15
N MET A 474 5.82 4.00 4.23
CA MET A 474 6.69 2.83 4.19
C MET A 474 5.88 1.56 4.39
N HIS A 475 5.88 0.69 3.40
CA HIS A 475 5.17 -0.58 3.40
C HIS A 475 6.11 -1.77 3.53
N LEU A 476 5.78 -2.70 4.44
CA LEU A 476 6.47 -3.96 4.61
C LEU A 476 5.57 -5.12 4.17
N HIS A 477 6.00 -5.84 3.15
CA HIS A 477 5.29 -7.04 2.69
C HIS A 477 5.37 -8.17 3.72
N GLY A 478 4.33 -8.97 3.80
CA GLY A 478 4.29 -10.18 4.60
C GLY A 478 4.23 -9.99 6.12
N HIS A 479 4.30 -8.78 6.62
CA HIS A 479 4.35 -8.46 8.06
C HIS A 479 3.51 -7.25 8.41
N ASP A 480 3.12 -7.17 9.67
CA ASP A 480 2.58 -5.97 10.30
C ASP A 480 3.63 -5.35 11.24
N MET A 481 3.55 -4.03 11.42
CA MET A 481 4.46 -3.25 12.25
C MET A 481 3.72 -2.59 13.40
N PHE A 482 4.21 -2.73 14.62
CA PHE A 482 3.79 -1.92 15.77
C PHE A 482 4.37 -0.51 15.64
N VAL A 483 3.54 0.52 15.58
CA VAL A 483 3.99 1.91 15.53
C VAL A 483 4.21 2.41 16.96
N LEU A 484 5.46 2.44 17.40
CA LEU A 484 5.82 2.74 18.79
C LEU A 484 5.74 4.23 19.11
N ALA A 485 6.22 5.07 18.21
CA ALA A 485 6.18 6.53 18.34
C ALA A 485 6.47 7.21 16.99
N GLN A 486 6.07 8.45 16.89
CA GLN A 486 6.47 9.37 15.82
C GLN A 486 6.87 10.72 16.39
N GLY A 487 7.66 11.46 15.66
CA GLY A 487 8.12 12.79 16.07
C GLY A 487 8.51 13.67 14.91
N GLN A 488 8.52 14.96 15.17
CA GLN A 488 9.10 15.98 14.28
C GLN A 488 10.57 16.19 14.62
N GLY A 489 11.36 16.60 13.65
CA GLY A 489 12.79 16.84 13.83
C GLY A 489 13.62 15.58 13.73
N ASN A 490 14.84 15.64 14.23
CA ASN A 490 15.74 14.50 14.25
C ASN A 490 15.41 13.55 15.41
N TYR A 491 15.44 12.24 15.14
CA TYR A 491 15.31 11.23 16.17
C TYR A 491 16.51 11.26 17.13
N ASP A 492 16.22 11.25 18.42
CA ASP A 492 17.20 11.19 19.50
C ASP A 492 16.92 9.95 20.36
N MET A 493 17.73 8.91 20.19
CA MET A 493 17.52 7.63 20.87
C MET A 493 17.47 7.76 22.41
N GLU A 494 18.26 8.68 22.99
CA GLU A 494 18.29 8.85 24.46
C GLU A 494 17.00 9.47 25.01
N LYS A 495 16.32 10.28 24.22
CA LYS A 495 15.10 10.98 24.62
C LYS A 495 13.83 10.29 24.10
N ASP A 496 13.82 9.86 22.84
CA ASP A 496 12.61 9.47 22.16
C ASP A 496 12.15 8.04 22.47
N VAL A 497 13.06 7.13 22.87
CA VAL A 497 12.68 5.78 23.34
C VAL A 497 11.76 5.87 24.57
N ALA A 498 11.90 6.86 25.42
CA ALA A 498 11.00 7.06 26.57
C ALA A 498 9.56 7.43 26.18
N ARG A 499 9.33 7.81 24.91
CA ARG A 499 8.01 8.15 24.36
C ARG A 499 7.29 6.96 23.70
N TYR A 500 7.93 5.80 23.62
CA TYR A 500 7.38 4.64 22.94
C TYR A 500 6.09 4.13 23.61
N ASN A 501 5.05 3.98 22.82
CA ASN A 501 3.84 3.30 23.24
C ASN A 501 4.06 1.78 23.16
N LEU A 502 4.36 1.15 24.29
CA LEU A 502 4.52 -0.30 24.41
C LEU A 502 3.25 -1.00 24.92
N VAL A 503 2.17 -0.25 25.18
CA VAL A 503 0.93 -0.76 25.76
C VAL A 503 -0.09 -1.12 24.70
N ASN A 504 -0.37 -0.18 23.78
CA ASN A 504 -1.40 -0.32 22.75
C ASN A 504 -1.03 0.43 21.45
N PRO A 505 0.19 0.26 20.91
CA PRO A 505 0.55 0.91 19.67
C PRO A 505 -0.36 0.42 18.54
N PRO A 506 -0.72 1.27 17.58
CA PRO A 506 -1.43 0.80 16.39
C PRO A 506 -0.54 -0.15 15.62
N VAL A 507 -1.18 -1.12 14.95
CA VAL A 507 -0.53 -2.13 14.12
C VAL A 507 -0.94 -1.87 12.68
N VAL A 508 0.03 -1.73 11.79
CA VAL A 508 -0.20 -1.39 10.38
C VAL A 508 0.80 -2.11 9.48
N ASN A 509 0.45 -2.29 8.23
CA ASN A 509 1.39 -2.78 7.21
C ASN A 509 2.06 -1.63 6.42
N THR A 510 1.48 -0.42 6.48
CA THR A 510 1.99 0.79 5.82
C THR A 510 2.03 1.95 6.80
N VAL A 511 3.23 2.33 7.24
CA VAL A 511 3.43 3.40 8.21
C VAL A 511 3.84 4.69 7.51
N LEU A 512 3.19 5.81 7.86
CA LEU A 512 3.57 7.10 7.34
C LEU A 512 4.71 7.72 8.15
N VAL A 513 5.87 7.91 7.54
CA VAL A 513 6.96 8.69 8.10
C VAL A 513 6.63 10.17 7.91
N PRO A 514 6.49 10.95 8.99
CA PRO A 514 6.09 12.34 8.85
C PRO A 514 7.17 13.18 8.18
N ARG A 515 6.73 14.23 7.52
CA ARG A 515 7.59 15.24 6.92
C ARG A 515 8.63 15.77 7.91
N LEU A 516 9.92 15.77 7.52
CA LEU A 516 11.05 16.23 8.37
C LEU A 516 10.95 15.69 9.80
N GLY A 517 10.53 14.44 9.90
CA GLY A 517 10.33 13.78 11.17
C GLY A 517 10.70 12.30 11.08
N TRP A 518 10.29 11.56 12.07
CA TRP A 518 10.63 10.16 12.21
C TRP A 518 9.45 9.33 12.73
N VAL A 519 9.52 8.04 12.48
CA VAL A 519 8.64 7.04 13.08
C VAL A 519 9.46 5.84 13.52
N ALA A 520 9.20 5.34 14.73
CA ALA A 520 9.78 4.11 15.24
C ALA A 520 8.74 2.99 15.15
N VAL A 521 9.11 1.91 14.51
CA VAL A 521 8.27 0.72 14.37
C VAL A 521 9.00 -0.52 14.89
N ARG A 522 8.23 -1.56 15.26
CA ARG A 522 8.76 -2.86 15.63
C ARG A 522 7.95 -3.95 14.96
N PHE A 523 8.60 -5.00 14.48
CA PHE A 523 7.95 -6.19 13.95
C PHE A 523 8.67 -7.45 14.38
N VAL A 524 8.03 -8.60 14.22
CA VAL A 524 8.63 -9.92 14.43
C VAL A 524 8.89 -10.55 13.07
N ALA A 525 10.10 -10.99 12.82
CA ALA A 525 10.48 -11.70 11.60
C ALA A 525 10.05 -13.17 11.68
N ASP A 526 8.73 -13.44 11.64
CA ASP A 526 8.13 -14.76 11.87
C ASP A 526 7.47 -15.36 10.62
N ASN A 527 7.69 -14.74 9.47
CA ASN A 527 7.18 -15.20 8.17
C ASN A 527 8.35 -15.44 7.21
N PRO A 528 8.84 -16.67 7.06
CA PRO A 528 9.96 -16.99 6.17
C PRO A 528 9.70 -16.60 4.73
N GLY A 529 10.69 -15.99 4.08
CA GLY A 529 10.56 -15.53 2.71
C GLY A 529 11.48 -14.37 2.37
N ILE A 530 11.26 -13.78 1.18
CA ILE A 530 11.89 -12.54 0.72
C ILE A 530 10.80 -11.51 0.58
N TRP A 531 10.88 -10.44 1.36
CA TRP A 531 9.83 -9.45 1.52
C TRP A 531 10.32 -8.07 1.08
N TYR A 532 9.45 -7.36 0.38
CA TYR A 532 9.73 -6.02 -0.09
C TYR A 532 9.44 -5.01 1.04
N MET A 533 10.42 -4.18 1.39
CA MET A 533 10.24 -2.98 2.22
C MET A 533 10.47 -1.77 1.33
N HIS A 534 9.44 -0.94 1.14
CA HIS A 534 9.55 0.16 0.18
C HIS A 534 8.65 1.34 0.52
N CYS A 535 8.98 2.50 -0.02
CA CYS A 535 8.06 3.64 -0.02
C CYS A 535 6.91 3.37 -1.00
N HIS A 536 5.68 3.65 -0.57
CA HIS A 536 4.50 3.41 -1.40
C HIS A 536 4.16 4.58 -2.34
N TYR A 537 4.89 5.71 -2.28
CA TYR A 537 4.90 6.67 -3.38
C TYR A 537 5.59 6.04 -4.59
N GLU A 538 4.89 6.04 -5.72
CA GLU A 538 5.34 5.38 -6.94
C GLU A 538 6.68 5.91 -7.43
N PHE A 539 6.89 7.22 -7.35
CA PHE A 539 8.16 7.82 -7.80
C PHE A 539 9.33 7.42 -6.90
N HIS A 540 9.13 7.40 -5.59
CA HIS A 540 10.19 6.96 -4.67
C HIS A 540 10.50 5.46 -4.87
N LEU A 541 9.48 4.64 -5.10
CA LEU A 541 9.63 3.22 -5.41
C LEU A 541 10.44 3.03 -6.69
N THR A 542 10.04 3.69 -7.79
CA THR A 542 10.73 3.56 -9.08
C THR A 542 12.13 4.17 -9.10
N MET A 543 12.36 5.16 -8.24
CA MET A 543 13.70 5.74 -8.02
C MET A 543 14.59 4.92 -7.08
N GLY A 544 14.09 3.81 -6.49
CA GLY A 544 14.89 2.87 -5.73
C GLY A 544 14.83 3.00 -4.20
N MET A 545 13.78 3.60 -3.61
CA MET A 545 13.55 3.57 -2.15
C MET A 545 12.98 2.22 -1.72
N VAL A 546 13.82 1.20 -1.77
CA VAL A 546 13.51 -0.21 -1.55
C VAL A 546 14.62 -0.90 -0.80
N ALA A 547 14.26 -1.91 0.00
CA ALA A 547 15.15 -2.92 0.54
C ALA A 547 14.43 -4.28 0.57
N LEU A 548 15.19 -5.37 0.56
CA LEU A 548 14.68 -6.73 0.72
C LEU A 548 14.88 -7.19 2.15
N PHE A 549 13.82 -7.66 2.79
CA PHE A 549 13.91 -8.31 4.10
C PHE A 549 13.79 -9.82 3.90
N ILE A 550 14.86 -10.54 4.22
CA ILE A 550 14.95 -11.99 4.06
C ILE A 550 14.80 -12.61 5.44
N VAL A 551 13.70 -13.30 5.66
CA VAL A 551 13.44 -14.03 6.90
C VAL A 551 13.79 -15.50 6.69
N GLU A 552 14.71 -16.01 7.50
CA GLU A 552 15.16 -17.39 7.44
C GLU A 552 14.07 -18.39 7.90
N HIS A 553 14.26 -19.65 7.58
CA HIS A 553 13.38 -20.73 8.04
C HIS A 553 13.41 -20.84 9.57
N GLY A 554 12.25 -21.10 10.14
CA GLY A 554 12.14 -21.47 11.54
C GLY A 554 12.51 -22.94 11.81
N PRO A 555 12.52 -23.35 13.08
CA PRO A 555 13.03 -24.67 13.50
C PRO A 555 12.09 -25.83 13.16
N THR A 556 10.89 -25.60 12.65
CA THR A 556 9.87 -26.63 12.40
C THR A 556 9.33 -26.54 10.98
N VAL A 557 8.67 -27.59 10.52
CA VAL A 557 7.99 -27.60 9.20
C VAL A 557 6.91 -26.51 9.11
N ASN A 558 6.23 -26.20 10.22
CA ASN A 558 5.19 -25.17 10.27
C ASN A 558 5.74 -23.74 10.34
N THR A 559 7.04 -23.60 10.46
CA THR A 559 7.76 -22.32 10.49
C THR A 559 8.81 -22.23 9.38
N SER A 560 8.67 -23.05 8.36
CA SER A 560 9.59 -23.11 7.22
C SER A 560 8.80 -23.20 5.92
N LEU A 561 9.34 -22.61 4.86
CA LEU A 561 8.74 -22.75 3.54
C LEU A 561 8.76 -24.22 3.09
N PRO A 562 7.76 -24.67 2.32
CA PRO A 562 7.71 -26.04 1.83
C PRO A 562 8.96 -26.43 1.04
N SER A 563 9.46 -27.66 1.25
CA SER A 563 10.63 -28.19 0.52
C SER A 563 10.40 -28.31 -1.00
N ARG A 564 9.13 -28.30 -1.45
CA ARG A 564 8.72 -28.29 -2.86
C ARG A 564 8.45 -26.89 -3.41
N LEU A 565 9.00 -25.87 -2.79
CA LEU A 565 8.86 -24.48 -3.27
C LEU A 565 9.27 -24.37 -4.76
N LEU A 566 10.31 -25.09 -5.16
CA LEU A 566 10.81 -25.11 -6.53
C LEU A 566 9.84 -25.75 -7.52
N ASP A 567 9.11 -26.78 -7.13
CA ASP A 567 8.08 -27.41 -7.96
C ASP A 567 6.89 -26.43 -8.17
N LEU A 568 6.57 -25.62 -7.17
CA LEU A 568 5.47 -24.65 -7.22
C LEU A 568 5.85 -23.41 -8.05
N ILE A 569 7.09 -22.92 -7.92
CA ILE A 569 7.62 -21.81 -8.71
C ILE A 569 7.87 -22.29 -10.15
N GLY A 570 8.42 -23.49 -10.34
CA GLY A 570 8.76 -24.09 -11.63
C GLY A 570 7.54 -24.32 -12.51
N THR A 571 6.42 -24.80 -11.97
CA THR A 571 5.19 -24.99 -12.74
C THR A 571 4.57 -23.67 -13.25
N ALA A 572 4.78 -22.57 -12.52
CA ALA A 572 4.42 -21.23 -12.98
C ALA A 572 5.35 -20.73 -14.09
N ASN A 573 6.63 -21.15 -14.08
CA ASN A 573 7.68 -20.71 -15.01
C ASN A 573 7.91 -21.65 -16.19
N ASP A 574 7.51 -22.93 -16.14
CA ASP A 574 7.73 -23.92 -17.22
C ASP A 574 7.10 -23.51 -18.56
N HIS A 575 6.04 -22.73 -18.53
CA HIS A 575 5.48 -22.12 -19.75
C HIS A 575 6.39 -21.04 -20.36
N PHE A 576 7.34 -20.50 -19.59
CA PHE A 576 8.27 -19.47 -20.06
C PHE A 576 9.45 -20.07 -20.84
N LEU A 577 10.01 -21.20 -20.41
CA LEU A 577 11.19 -21.82 -21.01
C LEU A 577 10.91 -22.56 -22.32
N MET A 578 9.71 -23.13 -22.46
CA MET A 578 9.37 -23.96 -23.64
C MET A 578 9.13 -23.14 -24.93
N HIS A 579 8.89 -21.82 -24.85
CA HIS A 579 8.67 -20.96 -26.01
C HIS A 579 9.86 -20.04 -26.35
N GLY A 580 10.80 -19.82 -25.42
CA GLY A 580 12.00 -18.97 -25.65
C GLY A 580 13.06 -19.60 -26.54
N GLN A 581 13.08 -20.93 -26.68
CA GLN A 581 14.12 -21.63 -27.49
C GLN A 581 13.86 -21.70 -29.00
N LYS A 582 12.70 -21.25 -29.51
CA LYS A 582 12.37 -21.37 -30.94
C LYS A 582 12.41 -20.07 -31.75
N ASN A 583 12.54 -18.93 -31.14
CA ASN A 583 12.68 -17.67 -31.90
C ASN A 583 13.83 -16.87 -31.33
N GLY A 584 14.95 -16.83 -32.07
CA GLY A 584 16.09 -15.97 -31.79
C GLY A 584 15.67 -14.49 -31.79
N ILE A 585 15.37 -13.98 -30.60
CA ILE A 585 15.20 -12.55 -30.35
C ILE A 585 16.29 -12.14 -29.34
N GLU A 586 17.50 -12.09 -29.84
CA GLU A 586 18.47 -11.09 -29.38
C GLU A 586 18.03 -9.76 -29.97
N ARG A 587 17.37 -8.94 -29.20
CA ARG A 587 17.36 -7.45 -29.21
C ARG A 587 16.12 -6.95 -28.46
N THR A 588 16.39 -6.04 -27.52
CA THR A 588 15.46 -5.26 -26.70
C THR A 588 14.99 -5.91 -25.38
N LEU A 589 15.94 -6.20 -24.50
CA LEU A 589 15.75 -6.10 -23.05
C LEU A 589 16.56 -4.91 -22.54
N GLY A 590 16.32 -3.77 -23.14
CA GLY A 590 16.82 -2.50 -22.68
C GLY A 590 15.66 -1.67 -22.17
N CYS A 591 15.74 -1.26 -20.90
CA CYS A 591 14.92 -0.23 -20.27
C CYS A 591 13.44 -0.56 -20.11
N ALA A 592 13.08 -1.40 -19.13
CA ALA A 592 11.87 -1.31 -18.33
C ALA A 592 11.93 -2.30 -17.15
N VAL A 593 13.03 -2.31 -16.46
CA VAL A 593 13.13 -2.93 -15.13
C VAL A 593 13.70 -1.84 -14.25
N ILE A 594 12.78 -1.20 -13.49
CA ILE A 594 12.97 -0.17 -12.44
C ILE A 594 14.28 0.53 -12.47
#